data_45f0f9e2e743d14c39ba859c7deab37a
#
_entry.id   45f0f9e2e743d14c39ba859c7deab37a
#
_cell.length_a   1.000
_cell.length_b   1.000
_cell.length_c   1.000
_cell.angle_alpha   90.00
_cell.angle_beta   90.00
_cell.angle_gamma   90.00
#
_symmetry.space_group_name_H-M   'P 1'
#
loop_
_entity.id
_entity.type
_entity.pdbx_description
1 polymer ?
#
loop_
_entity_poly.entity_id
_entity_poly.type
_entity_poly.pdbx_seq_one_letter_code
_entity_poly.pdbx_strand_id
1 'polypeptide(L)' 'MTDKEKKYLDYINERVYHCLKRGIDKNQIAEWLDDEIYDLSDDNSSELFNILYRIQDNLLLGNEIIN' A
#
# COMPACT_ATOMS: atom_id res chain seq x y z
N MET A 1 -3.22 -15.54 -1.88
CA MET A 1 -3.10 -14.78 -0.61
C MET A 1 -3.99 -15.33 0.46
N THR A 2 -3.56 -15.26 1.70
CA THR A 2 -4.37 -15.67 2.84
C THR A 2 -5.42 -14.60 3.16
N ASP A 3 -6.43 -14.98 3.96
CA ASP A 3 -7.45 -14.01 4.41
C ASP A 3 -6.84 -12.89 5.24
N LYS A 4 -5.81 -13.22 6.03
CA LYS A 4 -5.09 -12.23 6.82
C LYS A 4 -4.41 -11.20 5.93
N GLU A 5 -3.80 -11.63 4.84
CA GLU A 5 -3.15 -10.74 3.88
C GLU A 5 -4.16 -9.87 3.14
N LYS A 6 -5.33 -10.42 2.80
CA LYS A 6 -6.40 -9.63 2.18
C LYS A 6 -6.90 -8.52 3.10
N LYS A 7 -7.09 -8.84 4.38
CA LYS A 7 -7.49 -7.84 5.37
C LYS A 7 -6.43 -6.74 5.53
N TYR A 8 -5.18 -7.12 5.50
CA TYR A 8 -4.08 -6.17 5.56
C TYR A 8 -4.10 -5.23 4.34
N LEU A 9 -4.32 -5.77 3.15
CA LEU A 9 -4.43 -4.95 1.93
C LEU A 9 -5.60 -3.99 1.99
N ASP A 10 -6.75 -4.43 2.51
CA ASP A 10 -7.90 -3.56 2.69
C ASP A 10 -7.55 -2.39 3.62
N TYR A 11 -6.84 -2.67 4.70
CA TYR A 11 -6.36 -1.64 5.61
C TYR A 11 -5.43 -0.64 4.90
N ILE A 12 -4.47 -1.14 4.12
CA ILE A 12 -3.53 -0.29 3.39
C ILE A 12 -4.26 0.61 2.39
N ASN A 13 -5.16 0.03 1.59
CA ASN A 13 -5.92 0.77 0.59
C ASN A 13 -6.77 1.86 1.22
N GLU A 14 -7.45 1.53 2.31
CA GLU A 14 -8.28 2.47 3.03
C GLU A 14 -7.46 3.62 3.59
N ARG A 15 -6.31 3.31 4.17
CA ARG A 15 -5.42 4.33 4.73
C ARG A 15 -4.89 5.27 3.66
N VAL A 16 -4.45 4.74 2.53
CA VAL A 16 -3.98 5.55 1.40
C VAL A 16 -5.09 6.46 0.92
N TYR A 17 -6.29 5.92 0.76
CA TYR A 17 -7.46 6.69 0.32
C TYR A 17 -7.74 7.86 1.26
N HIS A 18 -7.77 7.61 2.57
CA HIS A 18 -8.04 8.66 3.55
C HIS A 18 -6.94 9.72 3.58
N CYS A 19 -5.68 9.31 3.44
CA CYS A 19 -4.57 10.25 3.39
C CYS A 19 -4.67 11.16 2.17
N LEU A 20 -5.00 10.61 1.01
CA LEU A 20 -5.19 11.40 -0.20
C LEU A 20 -6.35 12.39 -0.05
N LYS A 21 -7.42 11.96 0.58
CA LYS A 21 -8.59 12.79 0.82
C LYS A 21 -8.28 13.98 1.71
N ARG A 22 -7.33 13.81 2.63
CA ARG A 22 -6.88 14.88 3.53
C ARG A 22 -5.86 15.81 2.89
N GLY A 23 -5.45 15.54 1.66
CA GLY A 23 -4.46 16.34 0.97
C GLY A 23 -3.02 16.06 1.38
N ILE A 24 -2.75 14.91 2.00
CA ILE A 24 -1.40 14.52 2.36
C ILE A 24 -0.61 14.24 1.09
N ASP A 25 0.63 14.73 1.05
CA ASP A 25 1.51 14.57 -0.10
C ASP A 25 1.75 13.09 -0.40
N LYS A 26 1.61 12.73 -1.68
CA LYS A 26 1.83 11.36 -2.14
C LYS A 26 3.22 10.83 -1.80
N ASN A 27 4.23 11.68 -1.75
CA ASN A 27 5.58 11.28 -1.39
C ASN A 27 5.65 10.83 0.07
N GLN A 28 4.92 11.48 0.96
CA GLN A 28 4.82 11.08 2.36
C GLN A 28 4.11 9.76 2.52
N ILE A 29 3.04 9.56 1.74
CA ILE A 29 2.30 8.29 1.75
C ILE A 29 3.19 7.16 1.23
N ALA A 30 3.97 7.41 0.18
CA ALA A 30 4.89 6.43 -0.37
C ALA A 30 5.98 6.04 0.64
N GLU A 31 6.48 6.99 1.41
CA GLU A 31 7.45 6.71 2.49
C GLU A 31 6.84 5.81 3.56
N TRP A 32 5.61 6.09 3.94
CA TRP A 32 4.90 5.24 4.89
C TRP A 32 4.72 3.83 4.34
N LEU A 33 4.40 3.70 3.05
CA LEU A 33 4.29 2.40 2.39
C LEU A 33 5.61 1.64 2.40
N ASP A 34 6.74 2.33 2.18
CA ASP A 34 8.06 1.72 2.28
C ASP A 34 8.29 1.12 3.66
N ASP A 35 7.94 1.84 4.72
CA ASP A 35 8.07 1.36 6.08
C ASP A 35 7.20 0.12 6.32
N GLU A 36 5.99 0.13 5.80
CA GLU A 36 5.08 -1.02 5.91
C GLU A 36 5.62 -2.24 5.18
N ILE A 37 6.15 -2.05 3.98
CA ILE A 37 6.75 -3.12 3.20
C ILE A 37 7.97 -3.70 3.93
N TYR A 38 8.79 -2.82 4.48
CA TYR A 38 10.00 -3.22 5.20
C TYR A 38 9.67 -4.06 6.45
N ASP A 39 8.57 -3.72 7.14
CA ASP A 39 8.16 -4.41 8.35
C ASP A 39 7.49 -5.75 8.09
N LEU A 40 7.15 -6.05 6.82
CA LEU A 40 6.53 -7.34 6.50
C LEU A 40 7.52 -8.47 6.70
N SER A 41 7.02 -9.56 7.26
CA SER A 41 7.79 -10.78 7.48
C SER A 41 8.02 -11.51 6.16
N ASP A 42 9.15 -12.24 6.07
CA ASP A 42 9.45 -13.07 4.90
C ASP A 42 8.45 -14.20 4.71
N ASP A 43 7.64 -14.49 5.73
CA ASP A 43 6.58 -15.51 5.67
C ASP A 43 5.38 -15.07 4.81
N ASN A 44 5.28 -13.78 4.49
CA ASN A 44 4.20 -13.27 3.65
C ASN A 44 4.44 -13.65 2.18
N SER A 45 3.36 -13.77 1.43
CA SER A 45 3.44 -14.14 0.02
C SER A 45 4.10 -13.04 -0.81
N SER A 46 4.82 -13.45 -1.85
CA SER A 46 5.40 -12.50 -2.80
C SER A 46 4.31 -11.70 -3.54
N GLU A 47 3.12 -12.27 -3.67
CA GLU A 47 1.97 -11.57 -4.25
C GLU A 47 1.61 -10.33 -3.45
N LEU A 48 1.63 -10.43 -2.11
CA LEU A 48 1.37 -9.29 -1.23
C LEU A 48 2.37 -8.16 -1.47
N PHE A 49 3.67 -8.49 -1.50
CA PHE A 49 4.71 -7.51 -1.77
C PHE A 49 4.52 -6.83 -3.12
N ASN A 50 4.21 -7.62 -4.15
CA ASN A 50 4.01 -7.09 -5.51
C ASN A 50 2.84 -6.11 -5.56
N ILE A 51 1.75 -6.41 -4.86
CA ILE A 51 0.58 -5.53 -4.80
C ILE A 51 0.93 -4.22 -4.10
N LEU A 52 1.68 -4.28 -3.00
CA LEU A 52 2.08 -3.08 -2.27
C LEU A 52 2.99 -2.20 -3.12
N TYR A 53 3.95 -2.78 -3.83
CA TYR A 53 4.80 -2.01 -4.75
C TYR A 53 3.99 -1.38 -5.87
N ARG A 54 2.97 -2.08 -6.38
CA ARG A 54 2.10 -1.54 -7.42
C ARG A 54 1.29 -0.35 -6.90
N ILE A 55 0.78 -0.44 -5.68
CA ILE A 55 0.06 0.68 -5.06
C ILE A 55 0.97 1.89 -4.95
N GLN A 56 2.20 1.68 -4.49
CA GLN A 56 3.18 2.75 -4.36
C GLN A 56 3.52 3.39 -5.72
N ASP A 57 3.74 2.58 -6.74
CA ASP A 57 4.04 3.07 -8.09
C ASP A 57 2.87 3.89 -8.65
N ASN A 58 1.64 3.39 -8.52
CA ASN A 58 0.46 4.12 -8.98
C ASN A 58 0.31 5.46 -8.27
N LEU A 59 0.59 5.48 -6.99
CA LEU A 59 0.54 6.70 -6.19
C LEU A 59 1.54 7.74 -6.68
N LEU A 60 2.80 7.33 -6.89
CA LEU A 60 3.86 8.23 -7.34
C LEU A 60 3.67 8.71 -8.77
N LEU A 61 3.09 7.87 -9.62
CA LEU A 61 2.81 8.22 -11.01
C LEU A 61 1.52 9.06 -11.15
N GLY A 62 0.78 9.25 -10.06
CA GLY A 62 -0.47 9.98 -10.09
C GLY A 62 -1.64 9.20 -10.69
N ASN A 63 -1.48 7.89 -10.85
CA ASN A 63 -2.55 7.04 -11.34
C ASN A 63 -3.59 6.79 -10.25
N GLU A 64 -4.82 6.48 -10.70
CA GLU A 64 -5.88 6.12 -9.78
C GLU A 64 -5.55 4.78 -9.12
N ILE A 65 -5.76 4.72 -7.79
CA ILE A 65 -5.51 3.48 -7.06
C ILE A 65 -6.72 2.56 -7.24
N ILE A 66 -6.45 1.39 -7.78
CA ILE A 66 -7.48 0.39 -8.05
C ILE A 66 -7.25 -0.79 -7.12
N ASN A 67 -8.27 -1.19 -6.43
CA ASN A 67 -8.24 -2.35 -5.53
C ASN A 67 -8.42 -3.65 -6.31
#